data_e405ee775b90092b9e64235eeabb1203
#
_entry.id   e405ee775b90092b9e64235eeabb1203
#
_cell.length_a   1.000
_cell.length_b   1.000
_cell.length_c   1.000
_cell.angle_alpha   90.00
_cell.angle_beta   90.00
_cell.angle_gamma   90.00
#
_symmetry.space_group_name_H-M   'P 1'
#
loop_
_entity.id
_entity.type
_entity.pdbx_description
1 polymer ?
#
loop_
_entity_poly.entity_id
_entity_poly.type
_entity_poly.pdbx_seq_one_letter_code
_entity_poly.pdbx_strand_id
1 'polypeptide(L)'
;MAKENVVAITNGGGIRASIAKGDITKNDINTVLPFGNTVAYVTVSGETLLEALEASTYCTPEAVGAFPQVAGIEFTIDTAKAYDQGDQYPNSTYYGPKSVNRVTITSVNGKDFDPKATYVVVTNDFTAAGGDTYYAFTTSANIVDTGVPMDEALMSYITTELKGVITAEKYGEPQGRITVKAPVFTDVVEGKWYYDAVMAAYEQELMNGVTANTFEPMTAMNRAMLVTMLYRLEGSPEVEGSVSEIFADCKDTAYYAKAVLWASQNNIVSGRGESAFAPLATMTRQEMAVILYNYSVFKGAAEVTEPELAYADAGRPSPPGPPPPSPTAARPA
;
A
#
# COMPACT_ATOMS: atom_id res chain seq x y z
N MET A 1 -3.58 -9.91 -37.09
CA MET A 1 -3.05 -9.73 -35.72
C MET A 1 -3.60 -10.86 -34.85
N ALA A 2 -2.81 -11.43 -33.99
CA ALA A 2 -3.28 -12.50 -33.12
C ALA A 2 -4.33 -11.97 -32.13
N LYS A 3 -5.42 -12.71 -31.90
CA LYS A 3 -6.49 -12.31 -30.95
C LYS A 3 -5.95 -12.08 -29.52
N GLU A 4 -4.81 -12.65 -29.21
CA GLU A 4 -4.14 -12.58 -27.91
C GLU A 4 -3.62 -11.17 -27.54
N ASN A 5 -3.44 -10.27 -28.53
CA ASN A 5 -2.99 -8.90 -28.31
C ASN A 5 -4.13 -7.87 -28.47
N VAL A 6 -5.38 -8.30 -28.38
CA VAL A 6 -6.54 -7.38 -28.43
C VAL A 6 -7.07 -7.19 -27.02
N VAL A 7 -7.14 -5.94 -26.57
CA VAL A 7 -7.69 -5.52 -25.27
C VAL A 7 -8.79 -4.48 -25.49
N ALA A 8 -9.64 -4.26 -24.50
CA ALA A 8 -10.61 -3.17 -24.54
C ALA A 8 -10.42 -2.24 -23.35
N ILE A 9 -10.52 -0.94 -23.58
CA ILE A 9 -10.47 0.11 -22.57
C ILE A 9 -11.56 1.13 -22.89
N THR A 10 -12.40 1.48 -21.92
CA THR A 10 -13.26 2.65 -22.00
C THR A 10 -13.13 3.50 -20.74
N ASN A 11 -13.27 4.80 -20.86
CA ASN A 11 -13.25 5.71 -19.74
C ASN A 11 -14.52 5.56 -18.89
N GLY A 12 -14.37 5.49 -17.57
CA GLY A 12 -15.49 5.35 -16.64
C GLY A 12 -16.50 6.49 -16.71
N GLY A 13 -16.03 7.70 -17.04
CA GLY A 13 -16.86 8.88 -17.25
C GLY A 13 -17.87 8.76 -18.39
N GLY A 14 -17.66 7.83 -19.32
CA GLY A 14 -18.62 7.51 -20.39
C GLY A 14 -19.85 6.72 -19.91
N ILE A 15 -19.80 6.10 -18.72
CA ILE A 15 -20.87 5.29 -18.13
C ILE A 15 -21.64 6.16 -17.12
N ARG A 16 -22.85 6.56 -17.44
CA ARG A 16 -23.55 7.66 -16.74
C ARG A 16 -24.68 7.24 -15.84
N ALA A 17 -25.13 6.00 -15.90
CA ALA A 17 -26.25 5.51 -15.08
C ALA A 17 -26.11 4.02 -14.75
N SER A 18 -26.87 3.57 -13.77
CA SER A 18 -27.10 2.17 -13.44
C SER A 18 -28.44 1.71 -14.02
N ILE A 19 -28.55 0.44 -14.37
CA ILE A 19 -29.81 -0.19 -14.75
C ILE A 19 -30.29 -1.06 -13.59
N ALA A 20 -31.51 -0.83 -13.13
CA ALA A 20 -32.10 -1.65 -12.08
C ALA A 20 -32.43 -3.07 -12.59
N LYS A 21 -32.52 -4.03 -11.65
CA LYS A 21 -32.98 -5.40 -11.99
C LYS A 21 -34.39 -5.36 -12.57
N GLY A 22 -34.58 -5.97 -13.73
CA GLY A 22 -35.85 -6.06 -14.43
C GLY A 22 -35.64 -6.12 -15.96
N ASP A 23 -36.65 -5.74 -16.71
CA ASP A 23 -36.57 -5.62 -18.15
C ASP A 23 -35.70 -4.42 -18.54
N ILE A 24 -34.76 -4.64 -19.47
CA ILE A 24 -33.88 -3.62 -19.98
C ILE A 24 -34.41 -3.08 -21.31
N THR A 25 -34.65 -1.81 -21.39
CA THR A 25 -35.11 -1.13 -22.62
C THR A 25 -33.94 -0.45 -23.34
N LYS A 26 -34.16 -0.10 -24.61
CA LYS A 26 -33.22 0.71 -25.38
C LYS A 26 -32.95 2.05 -24.69
N ASN A 27 -33.95 2.64 -24.06
CA ASN A 27 -33.80 3.91 -23.34
C ASN A 27 -32.88 3.79 -22.12
N ASP A 28 -32.91 2.66 -21.42
CA ASP A 28 -32.00 2.40 -20.31
C ASP A 28 -30.55 2.37 -20.79
N ILE A 29 -30.27 1.69 -21.92
CA ILE A 29 -28.96 1.64 -22.53
C ILE A 29 -28.50 3.03 -22.98
N ASN A 30 -29.37 3.81 -23.62
CA ASN A 30 -29.04 5.19 -24.02
C ASN A 30 -28.79 6.10 -22.81
N THR A 31 -29.44 5.84 -21.68
CA THR A 31 -29.19 6.58 -20.43
C THR A 31 -27.82 6.24 -19.85
N VAL A 32 -27.37 4.99 -19.96
CA VAL A 32 -26.04 4.55 -19.54
C VAL A 32 -24.94 5.14 -20.45
N LEU A 33 -25.16 5.15 -21.77
CA LEU A 33 -24.20 5.60 -22.80
C LEU A 33 -24.78 6.78 -23.63
N PRO A 34 -24.94 7.98 -23.02
CA PRO A 34 -25.73 9.07 -23.65
C PRO A 34 -24.97 9.91 -24.67
N PHE A 35 -23.64 9.71 -24.82
CA PHE A 35 -22.81 10.65 -25.60
C PHE A 35 -22.81 10.39 -27.11
N GLY A 36 -23.38 9.28 -27.56
CA GLY A 36 -23.39 8.90 -28.96
C GLY A 36 -22.01 8.51 -29.52
N ASN A 37 -21.07 8.18 -28.63
CA ASN A 37 -19.73 7.72 -28.99
C ASN A 37 -19.81 6.43 -29.82
N THR A 38 -18.88 6.30 -30.77
CA THR A 38 -18.73 5.10 -31.61
C THR A 38 -17.61 4.20 -31.08
N VAL A 39 -17.68 2.92 -31.44
CA VAL A 39 -16.59 1.97 -31.19
C VAL A 39 -15.42 2.31 -32.11
N ALA A 40 -14.27 2.52 -31.55
CA ALA A 40 -13.02 2.76 -32.26
C ALA A 40 -11.95 1.78 -31.81
N TYR A 41 -10.85 1.69 -32.53
CA TYR A 41 -9.65 1.00 -32.06
C TYR A 41 -8.39 1.73 -32.48
N VAL A 42 -7.36 1.60 -31.64
CA VAL A 42 -6.02 2.12 -31.88
C VAL A 42 -5.00 0.99 -31.82
N THR A 43 -3.92 1.12 -32.59
CA THR A 43 -2.81 0.16 -32.57
C THR A 43 -1.61 0.83 -31.93
N VAL A 44 -1.20 0.35 -30.77
CA VAL A 44 -0.16 0.97 -29.92
C VAL A 44 0.89 -0.03 -29.47
N SER A 45 2.06 0.46 -29.05
CA SER A 45 3.04 -0.35 -28.34
C SER A 45 2.56 -0.65 -26.91
N GLY A 46 3.15 -1.66 -26.27
CA GLY A 46 2.90 -1.92 -24.85
C GLY A 46 3.34 -0.75 -23.96
N GLU A 47 4.41 -0.05 -24.31
CA GLU A 47 4.84 1.17 -23.60
C GLU A 47 3.76 2.26 -23.66
N THR A 48 3.17 2.51 -24.82
CA THR A 48 2.07 3.48 -24.99
C THR A 48 0.80 3.04 -24.24
N LEU A 49 0.51 1.74 -24.22
CA LEU A 49 -0.61 1.18 -23.46
C LEU A 49 -0.41 1.40 -21.95
N LEU A 50 0.81 1.18 -21.47
CA LEU A 50 1.17 1.36 -20.07
C LEU A 50 1.14 2.84 -19.67
N GLU A 51 1.64 3.74 -20.53
CA GLU A 51 1.53 5.20 -20.35
C GLU A 51 0.07 5.66 -20.22
N ALA A 52 -0.81 5.17 -21.10
CA ALA A 52 -2.23 5.50 -21.06
C ALA A 52 -2.91 5.05 -19.76
N LEU A 53 -2.56 3.87 -19.24
CA LEU A 53 -3.07 3.38 -17.95
C LEU A 53 -2.50 4.16 -16.76
N GLU A 54 -1.22 4.54 -16.80
CA GLU A 54 -0.63 5.39 -15.76
C GLU A 54 -1.33 6.75 -15.72
N ALA A 55 -1.53 7.39 -16.88
CA ALA A 55 -2.21 8.68 -16.98
C ALA A 55 -3.67 8.61 -16.55
N SER A 56 -4.41 7.54 -16.91
CA SER A 56 -5.83 7.42 -16.58
C SER A 56 -6.14 7.07 -15.13
N THR A 57 -5.11 6.73 -14.37
CA THR A 57 -5.21 6.40 -12.93
C THR A 57 -4.49 7.40 -12.03
N TYR A 58 -4.11 8.58 -12.55
CA TYR A 58 -3.24 9.56 -11.91
C TYR A 58 -3.66 9.98 -10.50
N CYS A 59 -4.95 10.06 -10.20
CA CYS A 59 -5.47 10.48 -8.91
C CYS A 59 -6.09 9.33 -8.08
N THR A 60 -5.98 8.07 -8.54
CA THR A 60 -6.46 6.93 -7.74
C THR A 60 -5.82 6.97 -6.34
N PRO A 61 -6.60 6.83 -5.23
CA PRO A 61 -7.97 6.28 -5.17
C PRO A 61 -9.12 7.28 -5.43
N GLU A 62 -8.85 8.55 -5.65
CA GLU A 62 -9.88 9.52 -5.96
C GLU A 62 -10.56 9.22 -7.32
N ALA A 63 -11.86 9.48 -7.40
CA ALA A 63 -12.64 9.20 -8.60
C ALA A 63 -12.31 10.19 -9.72
N VAL A 64 -12.14 9.69 -10.93
CA VAL A 64 -11.96 10.51 -12.12
C VAL A 64 -12.66 9.89 -13.34
N GLY A 65 -13.18 10.72 -14.24
CA GLY A 65 -13.83 10.25 -15.45
C GLY A 65 -12.92 9.42 -16.37
N ALA A 66 -11.63 9.69 -16.36
CA ALA A 66 -10.62 8.96 -17.11
C ALA A 66 -10.40 7.51 -16.63
N PHE A 67 -10.80 7.16 -15.39
CA PHE A 67 -10.53 5.84 -14.82
C PHE A 67 -10.96 4.71 -15.76
N PRO A 68 -10.07 3.75 -16.10
CA PRO A 68 -10.31 2.78 -17.14
C PRO A 68 -11.27 1.68 -16.70
N GLN A 69 -12.17 1.29 -17.60
CA GLN A 69 -12.91 0.04 -17.53
C GLN A 69 -12.33 -0.89 -18.60
N VAL A 70 -11.85 -2.07 -18.20
CA VAL A 70 -11.00 -2.88 -19.08
C VAL A 70 -11.51 -4.29 -19.32
N ALA A 71 -11.15 -4.87 -20.47
CA ALA A 71 -11.28 -6.29 -20.76
C ALA A 71 -10.03 -6.81 -21.48
N GLY A 72 -9.65 -8.05 -21.20
CA GLY A 72 -8.46 -8.67 -21.77
C GLY A 72 -7.13 -8.16 -21.20
N ILE A 73 -7.15 -7.36 -20.15
CA ILE A 73 -5.97 -6.85 -19.47
C ILE A 73 -6.19 -6.87 -17.97
N GLU A 74 -5.18 -7.27 -17.22
CA GLU A 74 -5.14 -7.21 -15.77
C GLU A 74 -3.96 -6.35 -15.33
N PHE A 75 -4.19 -5.45 -14.37
CA PHE A 75 -3.15 -4.57 -13.89
C PHE A 75 -3.35 -4.16 -12.43
N THR A 76 -2.25 -3.73 -11.81
CA THR A 76 -2.22 -3.21 -10.45
C THR A 76 -1.88 -1.74 -10.46
N ILE A 77 -2.52 -0.96 -9.60
CA ILE A 77 -2.24 0.45 -9.31
C ILE A 77 -1.69 0.51 -7.89
N ASP A 78 -0.44 0.94 -7.74
CA ASP A 78 0.19 1.13 -6.44
C ASP A 78 0.01 2.58 -5.99
N THR A 79 -0.93 2.81 -5.07
CA THR A 79 -1.25 4.15 -4.58
C THR A 79 -0.31 4.63 -3.46
N ALA A 80 0.61 3.78 -3.00
CA ALA A 80 1.72 4.23 -2.16
C ALA A 80 2.70 5.12 -2.94
N LYS A 81 2.75 4.96 -4.27
CA LYS A 81 3.58 5.74 -5.18
C LYS A 81 2.85 7.00 -5.65
N ALA A 82 3.55 8.12 -5.63
CA ALA A 82 3.04 9.35 -6.20
C ALA A 82 2.99 9.27 -7.73
N TYR A 83 1.99 9.91 -8.35
CA TYR A 83 1.98 10.12 -9.80
C TYR A 83 3.14 11.07 -10.17
N ASP A 84 4.05 10.60 -11.02
CA ASP A 84 5.16 11.42 -11.54
C ASP A 84 4.67 12.26 -12.70
N GLN A 85 4.13 13.45 -12.38
CA GLN A 85 3.51 14.34 -13.34
C GLN A 85 4.57 14.93 -14.30
N GLY A 86 4.33 14.76 -15.59
CA GLY A 86 5.10 15.35 -16.69
C GLY A 86 4.46 16.60 -17.28
N ASP A 87 4.56 16.73 -18.59
CA ASP A 87 4.06 17.90 -19.32
C ASP A 87 2.53 17.87 -19.49
N GLN A 88 1.93 19.05 -19.55
CA GLN A 88 0.52 19.20 -19.84
C GLN A 88 0.23 18.77 -21.28
N TYR A 89 -0.84 17.98 -21.44
CA TYR A 89 -1.28 17.58 -22.78
C TYR A 89 -1.78 18.79 -23.58
N PRO A 90 -1.51 18.84 -24.90
CA PRO A 90 -1.96 19.93 -25.75
C PRO A 90 -3.47 20.14 -25.69
N ASN A 91 -3.90 21.38 -25.49
CA ASN A 91 -5.32 21.77 -25.39
C ASN A 91 -6.14 21.00 -24.32
N SER A 92 -5.51 20.53 -23.28
CA SER A 92 -6.11 19.76 -22.21
C SER A 92 -5.80 20.38 -20.84
N THR A 93 -6.58 20.02 -19.83
CA THR A 93 -6.29 20.32 -18.42
C THR A 93 -5.52 19.19 -17.74
N TYR A 94 -5.29 18.08 -18.43
CA TYR A 94 -4.60 16.91 -17.92
C TYR A 94 -3.10 16.94 -18.27
N TYR A 95 -2.34 16.14 -17.53
CA TYR A 95 -0.88 16.03 -17.65
C TYR A 95 -0.51 14.57 -17.93
N GLY A 96 0.47 14.37 -18.81
CA GLY A 96 1.05 13.05 -19.02
C GLY A 96 1.94 12.62 -17.86
N PRO A 97 2.27 11.32 -17.74
CA PRO A 97 3.28 10.88 -16.81
C PRO A 97 4.67 11.23 -17.34
N LYS A 98 5.56 11.67 -16.46
CA LYS A 98 6.99 11.80 -16.77
C LYS A 98 7.67 10.43 -16.74
N SER A 99 7.22 9.56 -15.85
CA SER A 99 7.62 8.16 -15.77
C SER A 99 6.43 7.30 -15.35
N VAL A 100 6.46 6.03 -15.77
CA VAL A 100 5.48 5.02 -15.33
C VAL A 100 6.04 4.33 -14.09
N ASN A 101 5.35 4.46 -12.96
CA ASN A 101 5.81 3.89 -11.70
C ASN A 101 4.69 3.28 -10.83
N ARG A 102 3.44 3.69 -11.02
CA ARG A 102 2.28 3.24 -10.23
C ARG A 102 1.58 2.03 -10.84
N VAL A 103 1.51 1.99 -12.18
CA VAL A 103 0.80 0.94 -12.89
C VAL A 103 1.74 -0.19 -13.30
N THR A 104 1.33 -1.41 -13.01
CA THR A 104 1.99 -2.62 -13.50
C THR A 104 0.95 -3.49 -14.19
N ILE A 105 1.09 -3.72 -15.50
CA ILE A 105 0.26 -4.68 -16.24
C ILE A 105 0.75 -6.08 -15.88
N THR A 106 -0.14 -6.88 -15.28
CA THR A 106 0.19 -8.23 -14.81
C THR A 106 -0.05 -9.29 -15.87
N SER A 107 -1.10 -9.10 -16.70
CA SER A 107 -1.35 -10.00 -17.82
C SER A 107 -2.15 -9.33 -18.94
N VAL A 108 -2.01 -9.86 -20.16
CA VAL A 108 -2.87 -9.55 -21.31
C VAL A 108 -3.40 -10.86 -21.87
N ASN A 109 -4.73 -11.05 -21.79
CA ASN A 109 -5.42 -12.29 -22.18
C ASN A 109 -4.78 -13.56 -21.58
N GLY A 110 -4.35 -13.47 -20.29
CA GLY A 110 -3.73 -14.57 -19.55
C GLY A 110 -2.28 -14.86 -19.92
N LYS A 111 -1.61 -13.97 -20.67
CA LYS A 111 -0.18 -14.06 -21.01
C LYS A 111 0.59 -12.91 -20.37
N ASP A 112 1.88 -13.10 -20.18
CA ASP A 112 2.78 -12.07 -19.68
C ASP A 112 2.76 -10.84 -20.62
N PHE A 113 2.75 -9.66 -20.02
CA PHE A 113 2.80 -8.40 -20.74
C PHE A 113 4.19 -8.16 -21.33
N ASP A 114 4.23 -7.79 -22.61
CA ASP A 114 5.46 -7.34 -23.29
C ASP A 114 5.35 -5.85 -23.67
N PRO A 115 6.13 -4.96 -23.05
CA PRO A 115 6.09 -3.52 -23.37
C PRO A 115 6.48 -3.19 -24.81
N LYS A 116 7.20 -4.09 -25.50
CA LYS A 116 7.63 -3.89 -26.89
C LYS A 116 6.68 -4.49 -27.92
N ALA A 117 5.74 -5.31 -27.49
CA ALA A 117 4.74 -5.88 -28.37
C ALA A 117 3.75 -4.83 -28.86
N THR A 118 3.05 -5.15 -29.94
CA THR A 118 1.97 -4.32 -30.47
C THR A 118 0.63 -4.85 -30.01
N TYR A 119 -0.21 -3.94 -29.50
CA TYR A 119 -1.55 -4.21 -29.01
C TYR A 119 -2.59 -3.44 -29.82
N VAL A 120 -3.76 -4.04 -30.01
CA VAL A 120 -4.96 -3.34 -30.47
C VAL A 120 -5.83 -3.05 -29.26
N VAL A 121 -6.06 -1.78 -29.00
CA VAL A 121 -6.97 -1.31 -27.96
C VAL A 121 -8.30 -0.93 -28.59
N VAL A 122 -9.33 -1.72 -28.31
CA VAL A 122 -10.71 -1.37 -28.64
C VAL A 122 -11.21 -0.36 -27.60
N THR A 123 -11.73 0.76 -28.05
CA THR A 123 -12.14 1.86 -27.18
C THR A 123 -13.30 2.63 -27.82
N ASN A 124 -13.60 3.84 -27.36
CA ASN A 124 -14.52 4.75 -28.02
C ASN A 124 -13.76 5.82 -28.82
N ASP A 125 -14.45 6.49 -29.74
CA ASP A 125 -13.91 7.56 -30.61
C ASP A 125 -13.31 8.71 -29.77
N PHE A 126 -13.97 9.13 -28.68
CA PHE A 126 -13.48 10.17 -27.78
C PHE A 126 -12.14 9.78 -27.15
N THR A 127 -12.03 8.58 -26.61
CA THR A 127 -10.80 8.07 -25.98
C THR A 127 -9.71 7.84 -27.03
N ALA A 128 -10.06 7.31 -28.22
CA ALA A 128 -9.13 7.11 -29.33
C ALA A 128 -8.53 8.43 -29.83
N ALA A 129 -9.30 9.52 -29.79
CA ALA A 129 -8.87 10.88 -30.13
C ALA A 129 -8.05 11.56 -28.99
N GLY A 130 -7.75 10.86 -27.89
CA GLY A 130 -6.97 11.39 -26.78
C GLY A 130 -7.79 12.11 -25.71
N GLY A 131 -9.11 11.91 -25.70
CA GLY A 131 -10.00 12.47 -24.70
C GLY A 131 -9.63 12.05 -23.27
N ASP A 132 -10.04 12.84 -22.28
CA ASP A 132 -9.61 12.71 -20.89
C ASP A 132 -8.06 12.70 -20.81
N THR A 133 -7.48 11.63 -20.28
CA THR A 133 -6.02 11.47 -20.10
C THR A 133 -5.39 10.53 -21.15
N TYR A 134 -6.13 10.10 -22.17
CA TYR A 134 -5.66 9.09 -23.14
C TYR A 134 -4.88 9.68 -24.32
N TYR A 135 -4.23 10.82 -24.13
CA TYR A 135 -3.47 11.50 -25.16
C TYR A 135 -2.40 10.60 -25.82
N ALA A 136 -1.84 9.65 -25.09
CA ALA A 136 -0.89 8.67 -25.62
C ALA A 136 -1.46 7.91 -26.85
N PHE A 137 -2.77 7.69 -26.94
CA PHE A 137 -3.40 7.02 -28.09
C PHE A 137 -3.33 7.84 -29.37
N THR A 138 -3.20 9.16 -29.30
CA THR A 138 -3.05 10.01 -30.49
C THR A 138 -1.75 9.76 -31.25
N THR A 139 -0.75 9.13 -30.59
CA THR A 139 0.51 8.75 -31.24
C THR A 139 0.40 7.47 -32.06
N SER A 140 -0.74 6.79 -32.02
CA SER A 140 -1.00 5.58 -32.80
C SER A 140 -0.89 5.83 -34.30
N ALA A 141 -0.17 4.95 -34.97
CA ALA A 141 -0.09 4.97 -36.44
C ALA A 141 -1.40 4.54 -37.13
N ASN A 142 -2.33 3.94 -36.37
CA ASN A 142 -3.59 3.42 -36.93
C ASN A 142 -4.73 3.65 -35.92
N ILE A 143 -5.49 4.69 -36.14
CA ILE A 143 -6.73 5.01 -35.41
C ILE A 143 -7.90 4.79 -36.38
N VAL A 144 -8.81 3.91 -35.98
CA VAL A 144 -9.98 3.56 -36.82
C VAL A 144 -11.25 3.74 -35.99
N ASP A 145 -12.10 4.65 -36.45
CA ASP A 145 -13.48 4.73 -36.01
C ASP A 145 -14.32 3.77 -36.85
N THR A 146 -15.06 2.86 -36.23
CA THR A 146 -15.90 1.89 -36.93
C THR A 146 -17.23 2.47 -37.38
N GLY A 147 -17.62 3.63 -36.86
CA GLY A 147 -18.94 4.22 -37.05
C GLY A 147 -20.08 3.46 -36.35
N VAL A 148 -19.79 2.41 -35.56
CA VAL A 148 -20.80 1.65 -34.84
C VAL A 148 -21.03 2.33 -33.49
N PRO A 149 -22.26 2.82 -33.17
CA PRO A 149 -22.57 3.42 -31.87
C PRO A 149 -22.35 2.44 -30.72
N MET A 150 -21.79 2.91 -29.61
CA MET A 150 -21.50 2.08 -28.44
C MET A 150 -22.77 1.47 -27.82
N ASP A 151 -23.88 2.19 -27.81
CA ASP A 151 -25.17 1.70 -27.34
C ASP A 151 -25.69 0.54 -28.21
N GLU A 152 -25.53 0.63 -29.52
CA GLU A 152 -25.88 -0.46 -30.45
C GLU A 152 -24.95 -1.67 -30.30
N ALA A 153 -23.65 -1.45 -30.08
CA ALA A 153 -22.71 -2.52 -29.79
C ALA A 153 -23.06 -3.23 -28.49
N LEU A 154 -23.43 -2.49 -27.44
CA LEU A 154 -23.87 -3.07 -26.16
C LEU A 154 -25.18 -3.85 -26.31
N MET A 155 -26.19 -3.31 -27.02
CA MET A 155 -27.43 -4.02 -27.33
C MET A 155 -27.18 -5.32 -28.10
N SER A 156 -26.31 -5.27 -29.10
CA SER A 156 -25.92 -6.44 -29.89
C SER A 156 -25.27 -7.51 -29.00
N TYR A 157 -24.35 -7.10 -28.11
CA TYR A 157 -23.72 -8.02 -27.17
C TYR A 157 -24.74 -8.67 -26.22
N ILE A 158 -25.64 -7.88 -25.64
CA ILE A 158 -26.68 -8.43 -24.75
C ILE A 158 -27.57 -9.42 -25.48
N THR A 159 -28.01 -9.09 -26.69
CA THR A 159 -28.96 -9.94 -27.43
C THR A 159 -28.32 -11.18 -28.04
N THR A 160 -27.12 -11.05 -28.61
CA THR A 160 -26.46 -12.14 -29.34
C THR A 160 -25.60 -13.02 -28.45
N GLU A 161 -24.71 -12.41 -27.64
CA GLU A 161 -23.76 -13.16 -26.80
C GLU A 161 -24.37 -13.60 -25.48
N LEU A 162 -25.15 -12.73 -24.83
CA LEU A 162 -25.79 -13.00 -23.55
C LEU A 162 -27.20 -13.58 -23.69
N LYS A 163 -27.69 -13.80 -24.92
CA LYS A 163 -29.03 -14.36 -25.19
C LYS A 163 -30.16 -13.55 -24.52
N GLY A 164 -29.97 -12.25 -24.41
CA GLY A 164 -30.96 -11.33 -23.85
C GLY A 164 -30.97 -11.28 -22.30
N VAL A 165 -30.03 -11.92 -21.60
CA VAL A 165 -30.04 -11.98 -20.14
C VAL A 165 -28.67 -11.58 -19.55
N ILE A 166 -28.67 -10.57 -18.69
CA ILE A 166 -27.52 -10.21 -17.86
C ILE A 166 -27.73 -10.82 -16.47
N THR A 167 -26.82 -11.69 -16.03
CA THR A 167 -26.95 -12.40 -14.76
C THR A 167 -26.00 -11.83 -13.70
N ALA A 168 -26.44 -11.82 -12.43
CA ALA A 168 -25.57 -11.46 -11.30
C ALA A 168 -24.39 -12.43 -11.12
N GLU A 169 -24.55 -13.71 -11.50
CA GLU A 169 -23.47 -14.68 -11.47
C GLU A 169 -22.27 -14.25 -12.31
N LYS A 170 -22.51 -13.63 -13.47
CA LYS A 170 -21.45 -13.20 -14.39
C LYS A 170 -20.98 -11.78 -14.17
N TYR A 171 -21.88 -10.87 -13.73
CA TYR A 171 -21.61 -9.43 -13.69
C TYR A 171 -21.97 -8.77 -12.35
N GLY A 172 -22.36 -9.54 -11.33
CA GLY A 172 -22.78 -8.99 -10.03
C GLY A 172 -21.62 -8.48 -9.19
N GLU A 173 -20.39 -8.92 -9.48
CA GLU A 173 -19.20 -8.54 -8.76
C GLU A 173 -18.09 -8.06 -9.72
N PRO A 174 -17.18 -7.20 -9.24
CA PRO A 174 -15.97 -6.83 -9.98
C PRO A 174 -15.15 -8.08 -10.35
N GLN A 175 -14.66 -8.14 -11.58
CA GLN A 175 -13.97 -9.33 -12.10
C GLN A 175 -12.47 -9.37 -11.76
N GLY A 176 -11.99 -8.51 -10.86
CA GLY A 176 -10.61 -8.54 -10.35
C GLY A 176 -9.53 -8.11 -11.34
N ARG A 177 -9.91 -7.55 -12.50
CA ARG A 177 -8.94 -7.11 -13.53
C ARG A 177 -8.09 -5.91 -13.12
N ILE A 178 -8.58 -5.11 -12.19
CA ILE A 178 -7.90 -3.93 -11.67
C ILE A 178 -7.71 -4.12 -10.17
N THR A 179 -6.46 -4.17 -9.72
CA THR A 179 -6.12 -4.24 -8.31
C THR A 179 -5.55 -2.90 -7.86
N VAL A 180 -6.18 -2.29 -6.86
CA VAL A 180 -5.65 -1.07 -6.22
C VAL A 180 -4.97 -1.47 -4.94
N LYS A 181 -3.64 -1.29 -4.87
CA LYS A 181 -2.85 -1.46 -3.65
C LYS A 181 -2.86 -0.16 -2.88
N ALA A 182 -3.44 -0.17 -1.70
CA ALA A 182 -3.33 0.94 -0.77
C ALA A 182 -1.98 0.90 -0.05
N PRO A 183 -1.39 2.04 0.34
CA PRO A 183 -0.25 2.05 1.25
C PRO A 183 -0.66 1.41 2.57
N VAL A 184 0.25 0.67 3.19
CA VAL A 184 0.02 0.09 4.52
C VAL A 184 -0.20 1.22 5.53
N PHE A 185 0.64 2.26 5.44
CA PHE A 185 0.55 3.46 6.28
C PHE A 185 0.45 4.70 5.42
N THR A 186 -0.53 5.56 5.69
CA THR A 186 -0.77 6.79 4.93
C THR A 186 0.26 7.89 5.20
N ASP A 187 0.99 7.79 6.31
CA ASP A 187 2.02 8.73 6.77
C ASP A 187 3.46 8.25 6.53
N VAL A 188 3.62 7.07 5.90
CA VAL A 188 4.93 6.52 5.50
C VAL A 188 5.05 6.62 3.99
N VAL A 189 5.72 7.68 3.53
CA VAL A 189 5.79 8.02 2.10
C VAL A 189 6.98 7.32 1.47
N GLU A 190 6.75 6.61 0.35
CA GLU A 190 7.79 5.96 -0.44
C GLU A 190 8.86 6.98 -0.90
N GLY A 191 10.11 6.51 -0.97
CA GLY A 191 11.27 7.36 -1.33
C GLY A 191 11.81 8.23 -0.18
N LYS A 192 11.19 8.22 1.00
CA LYS A 192 11.80 8.79 2.20
C LYS A 192 12.86 7.82 2.76
N TRP A 193 13.92 8.37 3.33
CA TRP A 193 15.07 7.60 3.83
C TRP A 193 14.71 6.50 4.86
N TYR A 194 13.57 6.62 5.52
CA TYR A 194 13.07 5.67 6.52
C TYR A 194 12.07 4.64 5.97
N TYR A 195 11.58 4.81 4.72
CA TYR A 195 10.48 4.01 4.17
C TYR A 195 10.77 2.51 4.21
N ASP A 196 11.89 2.08 3.63
CA ASP A 196 12.25 0.65 3.55
C ASP A 196 12.42 0.04 4.93
N ALA A 197 13.01 0.80 5.88
CA ALA A 197 13.21 0.34 7.26
C ALA A 197 11.88 0.18 8.01
N VAL A 198 10.93 1.10 7.83
CA VAL A 198 9.60 1.02 8.43
C VAL A 198 8.83 -0.17 7.86
N MET A 199 8.84 -0.33 6.53
CA MET A 199 8.15 -1.45 5.88
C MET A 199 8.74 -2.80 6.28
N ALA A 200 10.07 -2.92 6.36
CA ALA A 200 10.73 -4.14 6.82
C ALA A 200 10.41 -4.46 8.29
N ALA A 201 10.36 -3.45 9.16
CA ALA A 201 9.98 -3.64 10.57
C ALA A 201 8.51 -4.07 10.73
N TYR A 202 7.64 -3.57 9.87
CA TYR A 202 6.24 -3.97 9.83
C TYR A 202 6.05 -5.40 9.27
N GLU A 203 6.67 -5.72 8.15
CA GLU A 203 6.59 -7.05 7.51
C GLU A 203 7.16 -8.17 8.41
N GLN A 204 8.16 -7.85 9.23
CA GLN A 204 8.72 -8.75 10.22
C GLN A 204 7.94 -8.75 11.55
N GLU A 205 6.81 -8.07 11.62
CA GLU A 205 5.97 -7.93 12.82
C GLU A 205 6.69 -7.33 14.05
N LEU A 206 7.85 -6.67 13.84
CA LEU A 206 8.61 -6.02 14.90
C LEU A 206 7.92 -4.74 15.39
N MET A 207 7.38 -3.96 14.44
CA MET A 207 6.66 -2.71 14.73
C MET A 207 5.34 -2.70 13.98
N ASN A 208 4.27 -2.37 14.67
CA ASN A 208 2.96 -2.11 14.10
C ASN A 208 2.74 -0.59 14.01
N GLY A 209 1.73 -0.17 13.24
CA GLY A 209 1.26 1.20 13.27
C GLY A 209 0.69 1.62 14.64
N VAL A 210 0.59 2.91 14.86
CA VAL A 210 -0.12 3.50 16.01
C VAL A 210 -1.62 3.30 15.84
N THR A 211 -2.08 3.33 14.59
CA THR A 211 -3.43 2.94 14.18
C THR A 211 -3.35 1.88 13.07
N ALA A 212 -4.49 1.46 12.54
CA ALA A 212 -4.53 0.51 11.42
C ALA A 212 -3.83 1.00 10.15
N ASN A 213 -3.73 2.33 9.97
CA ASN A 213 -3.21 2.96 8.75
C ASN A 213 -2.24 4.12 8.98
N THR A 214 -1.75 4.32 10.20
CA THR A 214 -0.71 5.32 10.52
C THR A 214 0.40 4.71 11.35
N PHE A 215 1.64 5.06 11.05
CA PHE A 215 2.84 4.59 11.73
C PHE A 215 3.42 5.63 12.69
N GLU A 216 3.23 6.92 12.40
CA GLU A 216 3.78 8.08 13.11
C GLU A 216 5.33 8.07 13.16
N PRO A 217 6.01 8.07 12.00
CA PRO A 217 7.47 7.86 11.93
C PRO A 217 8.30 8.94 12.64
N MET A 218 7.69 10.09 12.94
CA MET A 218 8.35 11.22 13.65
C MET A 218 8.08 11.21 15.16
N THR A 219 7.23 10.32 15.64
CA THR A 219 6.91 10.23 17.08
C THR A 219 8.06 9.57 17.84
N ALA A 220 8.44 10.19 18.96
CA ALA A 220 9.52 9.67 19.79
C ALA A 220 9.12 8.33 20.44
N MET A 221 10.03 7.36 20.41
CA MET A 221 9.80 6.07 21.06
C MET A 221 9.71 6.21 22.60
N ASN A 222 8.77 5.51 23.19
CA ASN A 222 8.71 5.31 24.62
C ASN A 222 9.35 3.96 25.04
N ARG A 223 9.51 3.77 26.35
CA ARG A 223 10.15 2.57 26.90
C ARG A 223 9.41 1.27 26.55
N ALA A 224 8.08 1.29 26.60
CA ALA A 224 7.27 0.13 26.26
C ALA A 224 7.42 -0.26 24.77
N MET A 225 7.52 0.72 23.87
CA MET A 225 7.71 0.45 22.43
C MET A 225 9.02 -0.31 22.16
N LEU A 226 10.16 0.14 22.72
CA LEU A 226 11.44 -0.54 22.51
C LEU A 226 11.39 -1.97 23.05
N VAL A 227 10.89 -2.15 24.28
CA VAL A 227 10.83 -3.47 24.91
C VAL A 227 9.89 -4.42 24.16
N THR A 228 8.77 -3.89 23.63
CA THR A 228 7.85 -4.68 22.80
C THR A 228 8.51 -5.12 21.49
N MET A 229 9.31 -4.25 20.87
CA MET A 229 10.06 -4.60 19.67
C MET A 229 11.09 -5.71 19.95
N LEU A 230 11.85 -5.62 21.04
CA LEU A 230 12.82 -6.67 21.41
C LEU A 230 12.14 -8.00 21.75
N TYR A 231 11.00 -7.97 22.42
CA TYR A 231 10.20 -9.15 22.74
C TYR A 231 9.70 -9.85 21.47
N ARG A 232 9.23 -9.08 20.48
CA ARG A 232 8.81 -9.61 19.19
C ARG A 232 9.98 -10.16 18.37
N LEU A 233 11.14 -9.51 18.44
CA LEU A 233 12.36 -9.98 17.78
C LEU A 233 12.79 -11.37 18.29
N GLU A 234 12.45 -11.70 19.56
CA GLU A 234 12.63 -13.04 20.13
C GLU A 234 11.45 -14.01 19.88
N GLY A 235 10.54 -13.65 18.99
CA GLY A 235 9.39 -14.48 18.63
C GLY A 235 8.28 -14.50 19.68
N SER A 236 8.21 -13.46 20.52
CA SER A 236 7.16 -13.31 21.56
C SER A 236 7.02 -14.53 22.48
N PRO A 237 8.09 -14.94 23.19
CA PRO A 237 8.08 -16.14 24.02
C PRO A 237 6.99 -16.09 25.10
N GLU A 238 6.45 -17.23 25.48
CA GLU A 238 5.49 -17.30 26.59
C GLU A 238 6.14 -16.88 27.88
N VAL A 239 5.41 -16.12 28.70
CA VAL A 239 5.83 -15.65 30.03
C VAL A 239 4.72 -15.89 31.03
N GLU A 240 5.12 -16.30 32.25
CA GLU A 240 4.20 -16.54 33.36
C GLU A 240 4.33 -15.41 34.40
N GLY A 241 3.21 -15.01 34.99
CA GLY A 241 3.14 -13.97 36.01
C GLY A 241 2.38 -12.73 35.55
N SER A 242 2.37 -11.71 36.39
CA SER A 242 1.68 -10.44 36.18
C SER A 242 2.69 -9.29 36.21
N VAL A 243 2.65 -8.41 35.20
CA VAL A 243 3.53 -7.24 35.17
C VAL A 243 3.17 -6.24 36.25
N SER A 244 1.90 -6.18 36.64
CA SER A 244 1.43 -5.27 37.72
C SER A 244 1.93 -5.65 39.11
N GLU A 245 2.35 -6.92 39.34
CA GLU A 245 3.01 -7.35 40.57
C GLU A 245 4.47 -6.86 40.69
N ILE A 246 5.12 -6.57 39.52
CA ILE A 246 6.49 -6.06 39.47
C ILE A 246 6.50 -4.53 39.37
N PHE A 247 5.66 -3.98 38.53
CA PHE A 247 5.60 -2.55 38.25
C PHE A 247 4.15 -2.03 38.39
N ALA A 248 3.92 -1.27 39.45
CA ALA A 248 2.60 -0.78 39.86
C ALA A 248 1.95 0.15 38.80
N ASP A 249 2.75 0.77 37.93
CA ASP A 249 2.31 1.64 36.86
C ASP A 249 2.06 0.89 35.52
N CYS A 250 2.23 -0.43 35.50
CA CYS A 250 1.92 -1.27 34.33
C CYS A 250 0.61 -2.04 34.57
N LYS A 251 -0.20 -2.12 33.46
CA LYS A 251 -1.45 -2.89 33.48
C LYS A 251 -1.26 -4.19 32.72
N ASP A 252 -1.74 -5.31 33.27
CA ASP A 252 -1.67 -6.63 32.63
C ASP A 252 -2.44 -6.71 31.30
N THR A 253 -3.43 -5.82 31.09
CA THR A 253 -4.20 -5.70 29.85
C THR A 253 -3.54 -4.82 28.79
N ALA A 254 -2.39 -4.19 29.09
CA ALA A 254 -1.72 -3.31 28.15
C ALA A 254 -0.97 -4.12 27.06
N TYR A 255 -0.85 -3.54 25.86
CA TYR A 255 -0.17 -4.20 24.72
C TYR A 255 1.27 -4.60 25.02
N TYR A 256 1.92 -3.92 25.95
CA TYR A 256 3.31 -4.13 26.35
C TYR A 256 3.47 -5.08 27.54
N ALA A 257 2.39 -5.53 28.15
CA ALA A 257 2.44 -6.24 29.44
C ALA A 257 3.38 -7.47 29.42
N LYS A 258 3.17 -8.37 28.46
CA LYS A 258 4.01 -9.57 28.28
C LYS A 258 5.46 -9.20 27.95
N ALA A 259 5.68 -8.18 27.13
CA ALA A 259 7.01 -7.73 26.74
C ALA A 259 7.81 -7.16 27.93
N VAL A 260 7.18 -6.32 28.75
CA VAL A 260 7.83 -5.75 29.96
C VAL A 260 8.10 -6.83 30.98
N LEU A 261 7.17 -7.75 31.20
CA LEU A 261 7.35 -8.91 32.10
C LEU A 261 8.53 -9.76 31.63
N TRP A 262 8.58 -10.16 30.36
CA TRP A 262 9.69 -10.91 29.78
C TRP A 262 11.03 -10.20 29.92
N ALA A 263 11.09 -8.93 29.59
CA ALA A 263 12.33 -8.17 29.64
C ALA A 263 12.84 -7.98 31.07
N SER A 264 11.93 -7.86 32.06
CA SER A 264 12.27 -7.80 33.46
C SER A 264 12.80 -9.15 33.99
N GLN A 265 12.12 -10.24 33.64
CA GLN A 265 12.54 -11.61 34.07
C GLN A 265 13.91 -12.01 33.47
N ASN A 266 14.29 -11.45 32.34
CA ASN A 266 15.57 -11.70 31.65
C ASN A 266 16.63 -10.61 31.96
N ASN A 267 16.40 -9.73 32.93
CA ASN A 267 17.30 -8.64 33.31
C ASN A 267 17.66 -7.65 32.17
N ILE A 268 16.82 -7.56 31.12
CA ILE A 268 17.00 -6.63 30.02
C ILE A 268 16.61 -5.21 30.45
N VAL A 269 15.59 -5.12 31.32
CA VAL A 269 15.11 -3.84 31.87
C VAL A 269 14.95 -3.91 33.39
N SER A 270 15.10 -2.75 34.01
CA SER A 270 14.74 -2.49 35.41
C SER A 270 13.78 -1.32 35.52
N GLY A 271 13.15 -1.12 36.66
CA GLY A 271 12.30 0.04 36.97
C GLY A 271 13.08 1.36 37.02
N ARG A 272 12.36 2.47 37.04
CA ARG A 272 12.85 3.84 37.29
C ARG A 272 12.60 4.24 38.77
N GLY A 273 12.95 3.38 39.74
CA GLY A 273 12.70 3.61 41.17
C GLY A 273 11.60 2.68 41.70
N GLU A 274 10.98 3.02 42.83
CA GLU A 274 10.07 2.18 43.59
C GLU A 274 8.90 1.62 42.77
N SER A 275 9.04 0.41 42.27
CA SER A 275 8.02 -0.36 41.54
C SER A 275 7.41 0.35 40.30
N ALA A 276 8.13 1.28 39.65
CA ALA A 276 7.68 1.97 38.46
C ALA A 276 8.55 1.61 37.25
N PHE A 277 7.94 1.25 36.12
CA PHE A 277 8.59 1.02 34.84
C PHE A 277 8.61 2.26 33.97
N ALA A 278 7.62 3.14 34.12
CA ALA A 278 7.35 4.30 33.28
C ALA A 278 7.16 3.95 31.78
N PRO A 279 6.17 3.10 31.42
CA PRO A 279 6.04 2.52 30.08
C PRO A 279 5.89 3.56 28.96
N LEU A 280 5.16 4.64 29.22
CA LEU A 280 4.88 5.70 28.25
C LEU A 280 5.90 6.86 28.28
N ALA A 281 6.88 6.81 29.15
CA ALA A 281 7.90 7.85 29.21
C ALA A 281 8.83 7.78 28.00
N THR A 282 9.11 8.93 27.39
CA THR A 282 10.12 9.08 26.37
C THR A 282 11.48 8.62 26.89
N MET A 283 12.22 7.94 26.06
CA MET A 283 13.50 7.35 26.41
C MET A 283 14.65 8.23 25.97
N THR A 284 15.65 8.40 26.85
CA THR A 284 16.91 9.04 26.48
C THR A 284 17.82 8.06 25.72
N ARG A 285 18.80 8.61 24.96
CA ARG A 285 19.79 7.77 24.26
C ARG A 285 20.58 6.86 25.20
N GLN A 286 20.91 7.34 26.40
CA GLN A 286 21.64 6.53 27.41
C GLN A 286 20.77 5.37 27.92
N GLU A 287 19.48 5.59 28.17
CA GLU A 287 18.56 4.51 28.59
C GLU A 287 18.39 3.46 27.50
N MET A 288 18.28 3.90 26.24
CA MET A 288 18.26 3.00 25.09
C MET A 288 19.53 2.17 25.01
N ALA A 289 20.70 2.81 25.17
CA ALA A 289 21.98 2.11 25.11
C ALA A 289 22.09 1.03 26.21
N VAL A 290 21.63 1.33 27.45
CA VAL A 290 21.62 0.35 28.54
C VAL A 290 20.71 -0.84 28.23
N ILE A 291 19.49 -0.60 27.73
CA ILE A 291 18.57 -1.69 27.37
C ILE A 291 19.16 -2.55 26.25
N LEU A 292 19.73 -1.94 25.20
CA LEU A 292 20.35 -2.67 24.09
C LEU A 292 21.60 -3.45 24.54
N TYR A 293 22.40 -2.88 25.46
CA TYR A 293 23.53 -3.60 26.05
C TYR A 293 23.06 -4.82 26.85
N ASN A 294 22.10 -4.66 27.75
CA ASN A 294 21.55 -5.78 28.51
C ASN A 294 20.93 -6.85 27.60
N TYR A 295 20.25 -6.43 26.54
CA TYR A 295 19.73 -7.34 25.51
C TYR A 295 20.87 -8.09 24.80
N SER A 296 21.99 -7.43 24.47
CA SER A 296 23.14 -8.09 23.86
C SER A 296 23.77 -9.13 24.78
N VAL A 297 23.85 -8.84 26.10
CA VAL A 297 24.29 -9.79 27.11
C VAL A 297 23.32 -10.99 27.22
N PHE A 298 22.02 -10.74 27.21
CA PHE A 298 20.99 -11.78 27.15
C PHE A 298 21.19 -12.69 25.90
N LYS A 299 21.62 -12.14 24.76
CA LYS A 299 21.97 -12.90 23.56
C LYS A 299 23.34 -13.59 23.62
N GLY A 300 24.04 -13.52 24.72
CA GLY A 300 25.34 -14.17 24.92
C GLY A 300 26.54 -13.35 24.46
N ALA A 301 26.40 -12.06 24.23
CA ALA A 301 27.56 -11.20 24.04
C ALA A 301 28.39 -11.10 25.34
N ALA A 302 29.73 -11.06 25.19
CA ALA A 302 30.62 -10.86 26.34
C ALA A 302 30.39 -9.49 26.98
N GLU A 303 30.38 -9.43 28.32
CA GLU A 303 30.36 -8.16 29.02
C GLU A 303 31.58 -7.32 28.64
N VAL A 304 31.34 -6.06 28.29
CA VAL A 304 32.41 -5.13 27.97
C VAL A 304 32.93 -4.55 29.27
N THR A 305 34.15 -4.91 29.65
CA THR A 305 34.87 -4.33 30.75
C THR A 305 35.62 -3.07 30.25
N GLU A 306 35.10 -1.92 30.57
CA GLU A 306 35.69 -0.59 30.34
C GLU A 306 36.06 -0.28 28.86
N PRO A 307 35.12 0.20 28.04
CA PRO A 307 35.46 0.74 26.73
C PRO A 307 36.24 2.06 26.89
N GLU A 308 37.34 2.21 26.13
CA GLU A 308 38.02 3.50 25.99
C GLU A 308 37.10 4.48 25.26
N LEU A 309 36.51 5.42 26.02
CA LEU A 309 35.50 6.34 25.47
C LEU A 309 36.17 7.53 24.78
N ALA A 310 36.09 7.59 23.46
CA ALA A 310 36.63 8.69 22.62
C ALA A 310 35.67 9.90 22.48
N TYR A 311 34.66 10.04 23.36
CA TYR A 311 33.70 11.13 23.29
C TYR A 311 34.15 12.35 24.11
N ALA A 312 33.91 13.56 23.60
CA ALA A 312 34.33 14.83 24.23
C ALA A 312 33.71 15.07 25.63
N ASP A 313 32.63 14.33 25.98
CA ASP A 313 31.93 14.41 27.26
C ASP A 313 32.14 13.17 28.15
N ALA A 314 33.08 12.29 27.81
CA ALA A 314 33.37 11.05 28.54
C ALA A 314 33.75 11.28 30.02
N GLY A 315 34.16 12.47 30.41
CA GLY A 315 34.50 12.86 31.77
C GLY A 315 33.38 13.54 32.57
N ARG A 316 32.18 13.72 32.01
CA ARG A 316 31.07 14.33 32.74
C ARG A 316 30.45 13.29 33.68
N PRO A 317 30.22 13.61 34.99
CA PRO A 317 29.51 12.71 35.85
C PRO A 317 28.13 12.40 35.30
N SER A 318 27.86 11.13 35.08
CA SER A 318 26.52 10.68 34.66
C SER A 318 25.53 11.08 35.76
N PRO A 319 24.31 11.53 35.40
CA PRO A 319 23.23 11.59 36.35
C PRO A 319 23.04 10.17 36.95
N PRO A 320 22.63 10.03 38.21
CA PRO A 320 22.51 8.74 38.86
C PRO A 320 21.65 7.81 37.99
N GLY A 321 22.27 6.72 37.53
CA GLY A 321 21.59 5.67 36.78
C GLY A 321 20.51 5.03 37.67
N PRO A 322 19.53 4.33 37.07
CA PRO A 322 18.60 3.54 37.86
C PRO A 322 19.39 2.60 38.78
N PRO A 323 18.95 2.39 40.04
CA PRO A 323 19.63 1.50 40.96
C PRO A 323 19.76 0.09 40.35
N PRO A 324 20.85 -0.64 40.66
CA PRO A 324 20.98 -2.01 40.18
C PRO A 324 19.80 -2.85 40.67
N PRO A 325 19.38 -3.86 39.90
CA PRO A 325 18.29 -4.75 40.30
C PRO A 325 18.63 -5.33 41.69
N SER A 326 17.69 -5.22 42.61
CA SER A 326 17.83 -5.86 43.91
C SER A 326 18.10 -7.35 43.73
N PRO A 327 19.05 -7.96 44.45
CA PRO A 327 19.29 -9.39 44.35
C PRO A 327 18.00 -10.12 44.71
N THR A 328 17.33 -10.64 43.72
CA THR A 328 16.08 -11.38 43.88
C THR A 328 16.37 -12.70 44.59
N ALA A 329 15.52 -13.01 45.54
CA ALA A 329 15.51 -14.23 46.30
C ALA A 329 15.75 -15.47 45.46
N ALA A 330 16.59 -16.35 45.97
CA ALA A 330 16.92 -17.66 45.43
C ALA A 330 15.67 -18.41 44.95
N ARG A 331 15.75 -18.97 43.74
CA ARG A 331 14.81 -19.99 43.25
C ARG A 331 14.68 -21.09 44.32
N PRO A 332 13.48 -21.48 44.71
CA PRO A 332 13.31 -22.78 45.36
C PRO A 332 13.62 -23.90 44.37
N ALA A 333 14.25 -24.94 44.87
CA ALA A 333 14.73 -26.11 44.15
C ALA A 333 13.60 -26.93 43.50
#